data_563d4a9cebc6f73005c480f89ca658bf
#
_entry.id   563d4a9cebc6f73005c480f89ca658bf
#
_cell.length_a   1.000
_cell.length_b   1.000
_cell.length_c   1.000
_cell.angle_alpha   90.00
_cell.angle_beta   90.00
_cell.angle_gamma   90.00
#
_symmetry.space_group_name_H-M   'P 1'
#
loop_
_entity.id
_entity.type
_entity.pdbx_description
1 polymer ?
#
loop_
_entity_poly.entity_id
_entity_poly.type
_entity_poly.pdbx_seq_one_letter_code
_entity_poly.pdbx_strand_id
1 'polypeptide(L)'
;HVVSTNGGGVAQLRVPCVTGSKARGVTGTSTPYGDPFDIDYVAHEMGHQWGGNHTFNSSTSSCGGGNRNPGTAYEVGSGTTIQAYAGICGSDNTQPNSDPFFHTVSFDEISNYISTGNGNNCKVATNNGNTLPSITSMNNNGANIPLNTPFTLTGTATDANNDPISYCWEEWDLGPSTTWNGGNANTTSPLFKSRIPKTVGSRTFPDINVILAGYPANPSATMGGLKGETLPTQARALKFRLTVRDNRAGGGGVVTGGDGCQTGYTGIFQINTVAGTGPFAVAIPNGGESYAGNSTQTVTWNVAGSDVAPINVTNVKISLSTDGGLTYPTVISASTPNDGSETVTIPNITSTTARIKIEAVGNIFFDISNANFNITAASTPTFNFVTPASETVACSTPTASITLATTSVLAFVTPINLVATGNPGGTNVTYSVNPVIPGNSTVVTLNGMAALAPGTYPVTITGTAGTEIKTVTLTYIVSPGSGPAISGQPAVQTV
;
A
#
# COMPACT_ATOMS: atom_id res chain seq x y z
N HIS A 1 -6.02 11.62 37.86
CA HIS A 1 -4.61 11.52 37.49
C HIS A 1 -3.80 12.59 38.23
N VAL A 2 -2.59 12.26 38.65
CA VAL A 2 -1.68 13.17 39.34
C VAL A 2 -0.41 13.32 38.52
N VAL A 3 0.10 14.55 38.41
CA VAL A 3 1.37 14.85 37.74
C VAL A 3 2.44 15.16 38.79
N SER A 4 3.66 14.64 38.59
CA SER A 4 4.79 14.75 39.51
C SER A 4 6.08 15.11 38.79
N THR A 5 7.07 15.62 39.49
CA THR A 5 8.43 15.83 38.99
C THR A 5 9.36 14.62 39.19
N ASN A 6 8.90 13.56 39.85
CA ASN A 6 9.62 12.31 39.97
C ASN A 6 9.38 11.44 38.70
N GLY A 7 10.40 10.73 38.24
CA GLY A 7 10.32 9.96 36.99
C GLY A 7 9.42 8.73 37.09
N GLY A 8 8.76 8.43 35.99
CA GLY A 8 7.93 7.25 35.77
C GLY A 8 6.43 7.50 35.75
N GLY A 9 5.68 6.50 35.37
CA GLY A 9 4.23 6.50 35.36
C GLY A 9 3.70 5.16 35.86
N VAL A 10 2.53 5.17 36.45
CA VAL A 10 1.75 3.98 36.80
C VAL A 10 0.28 4.32 36.89
N ALA A 11 -0.54 3.52 36.27
CA ALA A 11 -1.99 3.66 36.35
C ALA A 11 -2.68 2.31 36.51
N GLN A 12 -3.77 2.32 37.28
CA GLN A 12 -4.65 1.16 37.35
C GLN A 12 -5.59 1.16 36.15
N LEU A 13 -5.70 0.00 35.51
CA LEU A 13 -6.60 -0.20 34.36
C LEU A 13 -8.08 -0.02 34.76
N ARG A 14 -8.87 0.64 33.86
CA ARG A 14 -10.33 0.69 33.92
C ARG A 14 -10.89 1.32 35.18
N VAL A 15 -10.40 2.50 35.57
CA VAL A 15 -10.78 3.18 36.83
C VAL A 15 -11.81 4.30 36.71
N PRO A 16 -12.01 5.02 35.58
CA PRO A 16 -13.10 5.97 35.45
C PRO A 16 -14.45 5.35 35.76
N CYS A 17 -15.30 6.09 36.48
CA CYS A 17 -16.62 5.65 36.96
C CYS A 17 -16.62 4.54 38.05
N VAL A 18 -15.45 4.08 38.51
CA VAL A 18 -15.35 3.09 39.56
C VAL A 18 -15.14 3.80 40.92
N THR A 19 -16.11 3.67 41.86
CA THR A 19 -16.02 4.27 43.16
C THR A 19 -14.78 3.82 43.95
N GLY A 20 -14.01 4.75 44.49
CA GLY A 20 -12.77 4.49 45.23
C GLY A 20 -11.53 4.27 44.36
N SER A 21 -11.65 4.28 43.02
CA SER A 21 -10.53 4.02 42.10
C SER A 21 -10.27 5.17 41.12
N LYS A 22 -11.13 6.19 41.04
CA LYS A 22 -11.12 7.23 39.99
C LYS A 22 -9.79 7.98 39.83
N ALA A 23 -8.97 8.11 40.87
CA ALA A 23 -7.71 8.86 40.86
C ALA A 23 -6.45 7.99 40.86
N ARG A 24 -6.57 6.70 40.55
CA ARG A 24 -5.44 5.77 40.58
C ARG A 24 -4.60 5.82 39.26
N GLY A 25 -3.88 6.92 39.12
CA GLY A 25 -2.90 7.13 38.08
C GLY A 25 -1.98 8.29 38.43
N VAL A 26 -0.69 8.13 38.24
CA VAL A 26 0.34 9.14 38.42
C VAL A 26 1.29 9.11 37.25
N THR A 27 1.75 10.28 36.84
CA THR A 27 2.74 10.49 35.81
C THR A 27 3.78 11.48 36.28
N GLY A 28 5.05 11.23 36.05
CA GLY A 28 6.11 12.15 36.46
C GLY A 28 7.39 12.02 35.62
N THR A 29 8.06 13.15 35.46
CA THR A 29 9.41 13.26 34.94
C THR A 29 10.07 14.52 35.48
N SER A 30 11.41 14.58 35.44
CA SER A 30 12.16 15.78 35.83
C SER A 30 11.88 17.00 34.96
N THR A 31 11.34 16.78 33.75
CA THR A 31 11.00 17.80 32.73
C THR A 31 9.57 17.58 32.24
N PRO A 32 8.54 17.92 33.06
CA PRO A 32 7.15 17.60 32.79
C PRO A 32 6.51 18.60 31.80
N TYR A 33 7.03 18.65 30.57
CA TYR A 33 6.50 19.50 29.49
C TYR A 33 6.89 18.95 28.11
N GLY A 34 6.09 19.30 27.10
CA GLY A 34 6.27 18.96 25.69
C GLY A 34 5.84 17.54 25.33
N ASP A 35 5.82 17.26 24.02
CA ASP A 35 5.30 16.01 23.46
C ASP A 35 5.84 14.73 24.14
N PRO A 36 7.14 14.58 24.46
CA PRO A 36 7.62 13.40 25.16
C PRO A 36 6.95 13.18 26.53
N PHE A 37 6.60 14.25 27.24
CA PHE A 37 5.86 14.13 28.50
C PHE A 37 4.37 13.90 28.25
N ASP A 38 3.77 14.69 27.36
CA ASP A 38 2.33 14.66 27.15
C ASP A 38 1.88 13.32 26.52
N ILE A 39 2.69 12.75 25.62
CA ILE A 39 2.38 11.53 24.87
C ILE A 39 2.90 10.27 25.56
N ASP A 40 4.23 10.18 25.83
CA ASP A 40 4.85 8.96 26.36
C ASP A 40 4.45 8.68 27.82
N TYR A 41 3.99 9.70 28.57
CA TYR A 41 3.61 9.56 29.97
C TYR A 41 2.15 9.89 30.23
N VAL A 42 1.69 11.14 30.01
CA VAL A 42 0.33 11.54 30.43
C VAL A 42 -0.72 10.77 29.63
N ALA A 43 -0.66 10.80 28.31
CA ALA A 43 -1.62 10.09 27.45
C ALA A 43 -1.54 8.57 27.65
N HIS A 44 -0.33 8.03 27.86
CA HIS A 44 -0.08 6.62 28.13
C HIS A 44 -0.78 6.16 29.42
N GLU A 45 -0.51 6.82 30.54
CA GLU A 45 -1.11 6.44 31.82
C GLU A 45 -2.62 6.70 31.86
N MET A 46 -3.09 7.76 31.20
CA MET A 46 -4.52 7.98 31.02
C MET A 46 -5.15 6.89 30.18
N GLY A 47 -4.48 6.42 29.12
CA GLY A 47 -4.91 5.30 28.30
C GLY A 47 -5.13 4.03 29.14
N HIS A 48 -4.22 3.72 30.07
CA HIS A 48 -4.41 2.63 31.04
C HIS A 48 -5.65 2.85 31.91
N GLN A 49 -5.84 4.03 32.42
CA GLN A 49 -7.03 4.33 33.22
C GLN A 49 -8.33 4.08 32.43
N TRP A 50 -8.35 4.35 31.13
CA TRP A 50 -9.47 4.06 30.23
C TRP A 50 -9.49 2.63 29.69
N GLY A 51 -8.51 1.79 30.02
CA GLY A 51 -8.54 0.34 29.74
C GLY A 51 -7.56 -0.17 28.71
N GLY A 52 -6.76 0.71 28.08
CA GLY A 52 -5.72 0.34 27.13
C GLY A 52 -4.58 -0.43 27.78
N ASN A 53 -4.22 -1.60 27.27
CA ASN A 53 -3.04 -2.36 27.66
C ASN A 53 -1.85 -2.00 26.78
N HIS A 54 -0.64 -2.45 27.19
CA HIS A 54 0.56 -2.27 26.39
C HIS A 54 0.46 -3.02 25.04
N THR A 55 1.00 -2.42 23.98
CA THR A 55 0.88 -2.89 22.61
C THR A 55 2.16 -3.47 22.04
N PHE A 56 3.32 -3.28 22.68
CA PHE A 56 4.64 -3.70 22.22
C PHE A 56 4.88 -5.22 22.35
N ASN A 57 5.68 -5.79 21.44
CA ASN A 57 5.99 -7.21 21.42
C ASN A 57 7.35 -7.57 22.03
N SER A 58 8.23 -6.60 22.31
CA SER A 58 9.53 -6.85 22.96
C SER A 58 9.37 -7.29 24.42
N SER A 59 10.38 -8.00 24.92
CA SER A 59 10.57 -8.30 26.34
C SER A 59 11.93 -7.81 26.86
N THR A 60 12.59 -6.90 26.16
CA THR A 60 13.93 -6.41 26.46
C THR A 60 13.88 -5.13 27.31
N SER A 61 14.81 -4.97 28.28
CA SER A 61 14.89 -3.79 29.15
C SER A 61 13.54 -3.49 29.84
N SER A 62 13.04 -2.26 29.77
CA SER A 62 11.76 -1.85 30.39
C SER A 62 10.55 -2.60 29.77
N CYS A 63 10.67 -3.17 28.59
CA CYS A 63 9.65 -4.04 28.00
C CYS A 63 9.55 -5.44 28.65
N GLY A 64 10.54 -5.80 29.48
CA GLY A 64 10.55 -7.02 30.30
C GLY A 64 9.76 -6.91 31.59
N GLY A 65 10.00 -7.86 32.51
CA GLY A 65 9.44 -7.80 33.88
C GLY A 65 7.92 -7.92 33.98
N GLY A 66 7.23 -8.44 32.94
CA GLY A 66 5.77 -8.57 32.92
C GLY A 66 5.04 -7.37 32.31
N ASN A 67 5.75 -6.37 31.78
CA ASN A 67 5.14 -5.19 31.15
C ASN A 67 4.52 -5.49 29.78
N ARG A 68 5.03 -6.48 29.06
CA ARG A 68 4.40 -6.94 27.81
C ARG A 68 3.06 -7.62 28.11
N ASN A 69 2.00 -7.19 27.44
CA ASN A 69 0.72 -7.90 27.47
C ASN A 69 0.59 -8.80 26.23
N PRO A 70 0.62 -10.13 26.37
CA PRO A 70 0.56 -11.04 25.21
C PRO A 70 -0.74 -10.97 24.43
N GLY A 71 -1.84 -10.48 25.00
CA GLY A 71 -3.14 -10.35 24.34
C GLY A 71 -3.28 -9.08 23.49
N THR A 72 -2.36 -8.13 23.61
CA THR A 72 -2.39 -6.85 22.87
C THR A 72 -1.06 -6.48 22.22
N ALA A 73 -0.08 -7.38 22.24
CA ALA A 73 1.29 -7.17 21.74
C ALA A 73 1.38 -7.23 20.20
N TYR A 74 0.68 -6.33 19.53
CA TYR A 74 0.61 -6.24 18.06
C TYR A 74 1.74 -5.42 17.44
N GLU A 75 2.46 -4.63 18.23
CA GLU A 75 3.50 -3.75 17.71
C GLU A 75 4.90 -4.36 17.83
N VAL A 76 5.67 -4.27 16.76
CA VAL A 76 7.05 -4.79 16.66
C VAL A 76 7.99 -4.08 17.65
N GLY A 77 8.86 -4.83 18.31
CA GLY A 77 9.87 -4.28 19.21
C GLY A 77 9.24 -3.46 20.35
N SER A 78 9.70 -2.21 20.53
CA SER A 78 9.14 -1.29 21.53
C SER A 78 7.76 -0.77 21.18
N GLY A 79 7.26 -1.02 19.97
CA GLY A 79 6.11 -0.32 19.42
C GLY A 79 6.38 1.17 19.16
N THR A 80 5.35 1.88 18.72
CA THR A 80 5.42 3.29 18.32
C THR A 80 4.24 4.13 18.80
N THR A 81 3.14 3.51 19.21
CA THR A 81 1.90 4.21 19.58
C THR A 81 1.86 4.59 21.07
N ILE A 82 0.82 5.28 21.50
CA ILE A 82 0.73 5.81 22.87
C ILE A 82 0.89 4.71 23.93
N GLN A 83 0.26 3.53 23.77
CA GLN A 83 0.37 2.41 24.73
C GLN A 83 1.62 1.54 24.51
N ALA A 84 2.56 1.97 23.66
CA ALA A 84 3.85 1.34 23.47
C ALA A 84 4.91 1.88 24.44
N TYR A 85 6.13 1.34 24.35
CA TYR A 85 7.29 1.74 25.15
C TYR A 85 8.44 2.24 24.27
N ALA A 86 8.11 3.10 23.31
CA ALA A 86 9.10 3.71 22.42
C ALA A 86 10.20 4.40 23.24
N GLY A 87 11.46 4.11 22.90
CA GLY A 87 12.63 4.71 23.55
C GLY A 87 13.16 3.99 24.80
N ILE A 88 12.41 3.09 25.43
CA ILE A 88 12.80 2.46 26.70
C ILE A 88 12.97 0.93 26.68
N CYS A 89 12.86 0.29 25.50
CA CYS A 89 13.09 -1.15 25.34
C CYS A 89 14.54 -1.51 24.94
N GLY A 90 15.51 -0.66 25.23
CA GLY A 90 16.92 -0.91 24.96
C GLY A 90 17.21 -1.13 23.47
N SER A 91 17.83 -2.26 23.10
CA SER A 91 18.16 -2.59 21.71
C SER A 91 16.93 -2.75 20.81
N ASP A 92 15.77 -3.02 21.38
CA ASP A 92 14.52 -3.27 20.66
C ASP A 92 13.71 -1.99 20.38
N ASN A 93 14.25 -0.83 20.72
CA ASN A 93 13.61 0.43 20.37
C ASN A 93 13.50 0.59 18.85
N THR A 94 12.28 0.83 18.36
CA THR A 94 11.98 1.12 16.96
C THR A 94 12.04 2.62 16.66
N GLN A 95 11.85 3.46 17.69
CA GLN A 95 11.99 4.91 17.65
C GLN A 95 12.16 5.47 19.07
N PRO A 96 12.59 6.75 19.25
CA PRO A 96 12.90 7.30 20.55
C PRO A 96 11.70 7.69 21.41
N ASN A 97 10.56 8.08 20.82
CA ASN A 97 9.33 8.51 21.49
C ASN A 97 8.12 7.93 20.77
N SER A 98 6.97 7.89 21.45
CA SER A 98 5.71 7.44 20.87
C SER A 98 5.11 8.50 19.93
N ASP A 99 4.44 8.03 18.90
CA ASP A 99 3.63 8.85 18.01
C ASP A 99 2.28 9.20 18.69
N PRO A 100 1.70 10.39 18.45
CA PRO A 100 0.53 10.88 19.18
C PRO A 100 -0.78 10.25 18.68
N PHE A 101 -0.87 8.93 18.65
CA PHE A 101 -2.10 8.20 18.36
C PHE A 101 -2.15 6.85 19.07
N PHE A 102 -3.36 6.37 19.33
CA PHE A 102 -3.59 5.02 19.86
C PHE A 102 -3.60 3.98 18.74
N HIS A 103 -2.95 2.85 18.97
CA HIS A 103 -3.07 1.66 18.13
C HIS A 103 -4.54 1.20 18.08
N THR A 104 -4.93 0.55 16.98
CA THR A 104 -6.31 0.06 16.80
C THR A 104 -6.76 -0.87 17.95
N VAL A 105 -5.88 -1.66 18.57
CA VAL A 105 -6.24 -2.48 19.74
C VAL A 105 -6.54 -1.64 20.98
N SER A 106 -5.78 -0.58 21.24
CA SER A 106 -6.05 0.33 22.36
C SER A 106 -7.37 1.06 22.16
N PHE A 107 -7.67 1.41 20.89
CA PHE A 107 -8.96 1.99 20.54
C PHE A 107 -10.11 1.01 20.83
N ASP A 108 -9.99 -0.27 20.47
CA ASP A 108 -10.98 -1.30 20.80
C ASP A 108 -11.19 -1.43 22.31
N GLU A 109 -10.09 -1.52 23.09
CA GLU A 109 -10.15 -1.68 24.55
C GLU A 109 -10.80 -0.48 25.24
N ILE A 110 -10.40 0.74 24.86
CA ILE A 110 -10.92 1.99 25.42
C ILE A 110 -12.40 2.16 25.03
N SER A 111 -12.73 1.98 23.76
CA SER A 111 -14.10 2.09 23.24
C SER A 111 -15.04 1.09 23.93
N ASN A 112 -14.59 -0.15 24.11
CA ASN A 112 -15.36 -1.17 24.82
C ASN A 112 -15.59 -0.76 26.29
N TYR A 113 -14.56 -0.26 26.97
CA TYR A 113 -14.70 0.17 28.36
C TYR A 113 -15.69 1.33 28.54
N ILE A 114 -15.66 2.34 27.66
CA ILE A 114 -16.55 3.51 27.76
C ILE A 114 -17.97 3.27 27.22
N SER A 115 -18.17 2.22 26.41
CA SER A 115 -19.49 1.91 25.82
C SER A 115 -20.25 0.80 26.56
N THR A 116 -19.56 -0.27 26.96
CA THR A 116 -20.14 -1.47 27.57
C THR A 116 -19.61 -1.75 28.98
N GLY A 117 -18.42 -1.24 29.35
CA GLY A 117 -17.81 -1.41 30.66
C GLY A 117 -18.25 -0.36 31.68
N ASN A 118 -17.58 -0.36 32.84
CA ASN A 118 -17.87 0.57 33.92
C ASN A 118 -17.73 2.05 33.54
N GLY A 119 -16.90 2.38 32.54
CA GLY A 119 -16.77 3.74 31.99
C GLY A 119 -18.08 4.30 31.43
N ASN A 120 -19.05 3.44 31.10
CA ASN A 120 -20.39 3.83 30.70
C ASN A 120 -21.26 4.39 31.84
N ASN A 121 -20.97 4.01 33.09
CA ASN A 121 -21.86 4.25 34.22
C ASN A 121 -21.95 5.71 34.66
N CYS A 122 -20.94 6.55 34.41
CA CYS A 122 -20.92 7.95 34.82
C CYS A 122 -20.73 8.93 33.65
N LYS A 123 -20.84 8.45 32.41
CA LYS A 123 -20.71 9.32 31.22
C LYS A 123 -21.94 10.23 31.08
N VAL A 124 -21.71 11.42 30.59
CA VAL A 124 -22.75 12.29 30.03
C VAL A 124 -22.50 12.34 28.53
N ALA A 125 -23.44 11.78 27.76
CA ALA A 125 -23.35 11.80 26.30
C ALA A 125 -24.08 13.03 25.76
N THR A 126 -23.39 13.80 24.94
CA THR A 126 -23.97 14.94 24.19
C THR A 126 -23.79 14.67 22.71
N ASN A 127 -24.85 14.97 21.94
CA ASN A 127 -24.73 14.90 20.50
C ASN A 127 -23.90 16.10 20.00
N ASN A 128 -22.77 15.83 19.39
CA ASN A 128 -21.88 16.84 18.81
C ASN A 128 -22.14 17.06 17.31
N GLY A 129 -23.14 16.40 16.72
CA GLY A 129 -23.48 16.49 15.30
C GLY A 129 -22.46 15.82 14.35
N ASN A 130 -21.53 15.04 14.91
CA ASN A 130 -20.59 14.27 14.10
C ASN A 130 -21.20 12.95 13.62
N THR A 131 -20.90 12.59 12.39
CA THR A 131 -21.15 11.25 11.81
C THR A 131 -19.81 10.56 11.62
N LEU A 132 -19.71 9.31 12.03
CA LEU A 132 -18.47 8.53 11.85
C LEU A 132 -18.12 8.41 10.38
N PRO A 133 -16.82 8.41 10.02
CA PRO A 133 -16.39 8.10 8.67
C PRO A 133 -16.82 6.69 8.26
N SER A 134 -16.97 6.44 6.96
CA SER A 134 -17.37 5.15 6.40
C SER A 134 -16.29 4.62 5.48
N ILE A 135 -15.72 3.45 5.77
CA ILE A 135 -14.78 2.75 4.88
C ILE A 135 -15.59 2.20 3.69
N THR A 136 -15.23 2.64 2.48
CA THR A 136 -15.95 2.30 1.25
C THR A 136 -15.33 1.16 0.46
N SER A 137 -14.00 0.97 0.58
CA SER A 137 -13.31 -0.19 -0.01
C SER A 137 -12.03 -0.56 0.74
N MET A 138 -11.69 -1.84 0.68
CA MET A 138 -10.38 -2.42 0.97
C MET A 138 -10.14 -3.51 -0.08
N ASN A 139 -9.29 -3.23 -1.07
CA ASN A 139 -9.11 -4.10 -2.22
C ASN A 139 -8.10 -5.22 -1.94
N ASN A 140 -8.30 -6.39 -2.59
CA ASN A 140 -7.40 -7.54 -2.56
C ASN A 140 -7.30 -8.26 -1.18
N ASN A 141 -8.35 -8.23 -0.38
CA ASN A 141 -8.44 -9.11 0.80
C ASN A 141 -8.36 -10.59 0.36
N GLY A 142 -7.53 -11.38 1.02
CA GLY A 142 -7.25 -12.76 0.65
C GLY A 142 -6.17 -12.95 -0.41
N ALA A 143 -5.52 -11.87 -0.87
CA ALA A 143 -4.47 -11.95 -1.89
C ALA A 143 -3.33 -12.89 -1.45
N ASN A 144 -2.85 -13.67 -2.40
CA ASN A 144 -1.61 -14.45 -2.27
C ASN A 144 -0.46 -13.66 -2.90
N ILE A 145 0.67 -13.56 -2.19
CA ILE A 145 1.85 -12.83 -2.65
C ILE A 145 3.12 -13.70 -2.48
N PRO A 146 4.19 -13.43 -3.24
CA PRO A 146 5.47 -14.11 -3.06
C PRO A 146 6.10 -13.79 -1.69
N LEU A 147 6.91 -14.71 -1.16
CA LEU A 147 7.76 -14.46 0.01
C LEU A 147 8.72 -13.31 -0.25
N ASN A 148 9.11 -12.61 0.81
CA ASN A 148 10.16 -11.58 0.79
C ASN A 148 9.96 -10.52 -0.30
N THR A 149 8.71 -10.16 -0.58
CA THR A 149 8.32 -9.23 -1.65
C THR A 149 7.50 -8.08 -1.08
N PRO A 150 7.85 -6.81 -1.37
CA PRO A 150 7.10 -5.65 -0.95
C PRO A 150 5.67 -5.62 -1.51
N PHE A 151 4.76 -5.00 -0.77
CA PHE A 151 3.36 -4.87 -1.18
C PHE A 151 2.74 -3.54 -0.70
N THR A 152 1.64 -3.14 -1.30
CA THR A 152 0.88 -1.93 -0.92
C THR A 152 -0.56 -2.29 -0.62
N LEU A 153 -1.04 -1.95 0.57
CA LEU A 153 -2.46 -2.01 0.93
C LEU A 153 -3.13 -0.68 0.62
N THR A 154 -4.36 -0.73 0.13
CA THR A 154 -5.14 0.47 -0.21
C THR A 154 -6.58 0.32 0.29
N GLY A 155 -7.06 1.38 0.94
CA GLY A 155 -8.44 1.52 1.33
C GLY A 155 -8.96 2.92 1.03
N THR A 156 -10.27 3.05 0.92
CA THR A 156 -10.95 4.33 0.73
C THR A 156 -12.04 4.50 1.75
N ALA A 157 -12.31 5.75 2.12
CA ALA A 157 -13.38 6.10 3.05
C ALA A 157 -14.01 7.44 2.65
N THR A 158 -15.21 7.68 3.15
CA THR A 158 -15.92 8.95 3.03
C THR A 158 -16.38 9.42 4.39
N ASP A 159 -16.59 10.72 4.54
CA ASP A 159 -17.19 11.33 5.71
C ASP A 159 -18.42 12.15 5.31
N ALA A 160 -19.54 11.92 6.02
CA ALA A 160 -20.82 12.58 5.71
C ALA A 160 -20.84 14.08 6.08
N ASN A 161 -19.97 14.50 6.99
CA ASN A 161 -19.80 15.90 7.39
C ASN A 161 -18.74 16.62 6.54
N ASN A 162 -18.03 15.89 5.63
CA ASN A 162 -16.87 16.34 4.87
C ASN A 162 -15.68 16.75 5.77
N ASP A 163 -15.54 16.12 6.93
CA ASP A 163 -14.40 16.32 7.80
C ASP A 163 -13.12 15.71 7.17
N PRO A 164 -11.92 16.25 7.45
CA PRO A 164 -10.66 15.73 6.92
C PRO A 164 -10.39 14.31 7.40
N ILE A 165 -10.22 13.35 6.48
CA ILE A 165 -9.98 11.94 6.81
C ILE A 165 -8.49 11.64 6.86
N SER A 166 -8.08 10.83 7.85
CA SER A 166 -6.78 10.18 7.90
C SER A 166 -6.90 8.66 8.04
N TYR A 167 -5.94 7.95 7.45
CA TYR A 167 -5.90 6.49 7.34
C TYR A 167 -4.68 5.94 8.04
N CYS A 168 -4.82 4.81 8.74
CA CYS A 168 -3.74 4.06 9.35
C CYS A 168 -3.94 2.57 9.11
N TRP A 169 -3.05 1.94 8.32
CA TRP A 169 -2.96 0.49 8.21
C TRP A 169 -2.03 -0.04 9.29
N GLU A 170 -2.53 -0.88 10.17
CA GLU A 170 -1.82 -1.46 11.30
C GLU A 170 -1.81 -2.98 11.20
N GLU A 171 -0.67 -3.61 11.48
CA GLU A 171 -0.58 -5.07 11.51
C GLU A 171 -1.40 -5.61 12.69
N TRP A 172 -2.09 -6.73 12.46
CA TRP A 172 -2.97 -7.39 13.42
C TRP A 172 -2.54 -8.81 13.70
N ASP A 173 -1.23 -9.06 13.67
CA ASP A 173 -0.63 -10.34 14.01
C ASP A 173 -0.22 -10.38 15.48
N LEU A 174 -0.60 -11.44 16.17
CA LEU A 174 -0.34 -11.64 17.59
C LEU A 174 0.41 -12.96 17.79
N GLY A 175 1.61 -12.88 18.35
CA GLY A 175 2.48 -14.02 18.53
C GLY A 175 3.44 -13.93 19.72
N PRO A 176 4.39 -14.85 19.83
CA PRO A 176 5.44 -14.80 20.85
C PRO A 176 6.22 -13.50 20.84
N SER A 177 6.83 -13.16 21.99
CA SER A 177 7.78 -12.04 22.07
C SER A 177 8.97 -12.26 21.15
N THR A 178 9.32 -11.22 20.39
CA THR A 178 10.48 -11.20 19.50
C THR A 178 11.20 -9.86 19.58
N THR A 179 12.44 -9.81 19.13
CA THR A 179 13.16 -8.56 18.90
C THR A 179 12.54 -7.81 17.71
N TRP A 180 12.90 -6.53 17.55
CA TRP A 180 12.36 -5.66 16.50
C TRP A 180 12.54 -6.22 15.06
N ASN A 181 13.48 -7.14 14.84
CA ASN A 181 13.75 -7.81 13.56
C ASN A 181 13.54 -9.34 13.64
N GLY A 182 13.08 -9.84 14.77
CA GLY A 182 12.95 -11.29 15.04
C GLY A 182 11.62 -11.91 14.67
N GLY A 183 10.69 -11.15 14.09
CA GLY A 183 9.32 -11.61 13.80
C GLY A 183 9.25 -12.82 12.87
N ASN A 184 10.27 -13.04 12.04
CA ASN A 184 10.39 -14.23 11.18
C ASN A 184 10.85 -15.52 11.92
N ALA A 185 11.12 -15.48 13.23
CA ALA A 185 11.39 -16.69 14.01
C ALA A 185 10.16 -17.62 14.12
N ASN A 186 8.97 -17.10 13.81
CA ASN A 186 7.71 -17.84 13.78
C ASN A 186 6.75 -17.21 12.74
N THR A 187 5.56 -17.77 12.60
CA THR A 187 4.58 -17.34 11.59
C THR A 187 3.48 -16.43 12.13
N THR A 188 3.56 -15.97 13.37
CA THR A 188 2.48 -15.23 14.03
C THR A 188 2.92 -13.92 14.70
N SER A 189 4.21 -13.72 14.99
CA SER A 189 4.68 -12.45 15.56
C SER A 189 4.62 -11.32 14.55
N PRO A 190 4.39 -10.08 14.99
CA PRO A 190 4.31 -8.92 14.12
C PRO A 190 5.64 -8.63 13.40
N LEU A 191 5.55 -8.10 12.18
CA LEU A 191 6.68 -7.80 11.29
C LEU A 191 6.81 -6.30 10.97
N PHE A 192 5.70 -5.55 11.06
CA PHE A 192 5.64 -4.15 10.61
C PHE A 192 5.17 -3.25 11.74
N LYS A 193 5.94 -2.20 12.03
CA LYS A 193 5.57 -1.23 13.05
C LYS A 193 4.40 -0.35 12.62
N SER A 194 3.64 0.16 13.57
CA SER A 194 2.62 1.18 13.34
C SER A 194 3.26 2.49 12.90
N ARG A 195 2.54 3.31 12.12
CA ARG A 195 3.02 4.59 11.60
C ARG A 195 1.95 5.65 11.71
N ILE A 196 2.36 6.90 11.82
CA ILE A 196 1.46 8.06 11.89
C ILE A 196 0.43 8.01 10.77
N PRO A 197 -0.87 8.19 11.09
CA PRO A 197 -1.95 8.24 10.11
C PRO A 197 -1.68 9.27 9.01
N LYS A 198 -2.04 8.94 7.76
CA LYS A 198 -1.85 9.80 6.57
C LYS A 198 -3.18 10.12 5.91
N THR A 199 -3.22 11.19 5.11
CA THR A 199 -4.41 11.58 4.33
C THR A 199 -4.64 10.69 3.09
N VAL A 200 -3.67 9.85 2.73
CA VAL A 200 -3.79 8.87 1.65
C VAL A 200 -4.11 7.50 2.21
N GLY A 201 -5.06 6.80 1.61
CA GLY A 201 -5.55 5.50 2.08
C GLY A 201 -4.63 4.32 1.76
N SER A 202 -3.45 4.54 1.19
CA SER A 202 -2.48 3.49 0.87
C SER A 202 -1.28 3.51 1.82
N ARG A 203 -0.77 2.31 2.12
CA ARG A 203 0.48 2.09 2.85
C ARG A 203 1.29 0.98 2.19
N THR A 204 2.56 1.27 1.94
CA THR A 204 3.57 0.32 1.45
C THR A 204 4.24 -0.40 2.62
N PHE A 205 4.46 -1.70 2.46
CA PHE A 205 5.11 -2.60 3.41
C PHE A 205 6.29 -3.34 2.76
N PRO A 206 7.52 -3.18 3.28
CA PRO A 206 7.95 -2.18 4.25
C PRO A 206 7.69 -0.74 3.77
N ASP A 207 7.85 0.26 4.65
CA ASP A 207 7.81 1.67 4.24
C ASP A 207 8.77 1.93 3.07
N ILE A 208 8.39 2.79 2.15
CA ILE A 208 9.17 3.09 0.94
C ILE A 208 10.63 3.44 1.25
N ASN A 209 10.89 4.17 2.34
CA ASN A 209 12.25 4.53 2.73
C ASN A 209 13.09 3.31 3.15
N VAL A 210 12.46 2.28 3.72
CA VAL A 210 13.12 1.01 4.06
C VAL A 210 13.51 0.26 2.79
N ILE A 211 12.61 0.20 1.80
CA ILE A 211 12.88 -0.41 0.49
C ILE A 211 14.03 0.31 -0.21
N LEU A 212 13.95 1.65 -0.30
CA LEU A 212 14.95 2.46 -0.98
C LEU A 212 16.32 2.49 -0.29
N ALA A 213 16.37 2.18 1.01
CA ALA A 213 17.60 2.01 1.78
C ALA A 213 18.30 0.66 1.55
N GLY A 214 17.77 -0.19 0.67
CA GLY A 214 18.39 -1.44 0.25
C GLY A 214 17.83 -2.68 0.93
N TYR A 215 16.53 -2.67 1.26
CA TYR A 215 15.88 -3.92 1.64
C TYR A 215 16.10 -5.01 0.55
N PRO A 216 16.38 -6.30 0.85
CA PRO A 216 16.11 -6.95 2.14
C PRO A 216 17.26 -6.94 3.14
N ALA A 217 18.38 -6.29 2.86
CA ALA A 217 19.40 -6.12 3.89
C ALA A 217 18.75 -5.42 5.08
N ASN A 218 18.59 -6.13 6.20
CA ASN A 218 18.00 -5.60 7.43
C ASN A 218 18.42 -4.16 7.66
N PRO A 219 17.49 -3.21 7.88
CA PRO A 219 17.85 -1.85 8.24
C PRO A 219 18.77 -1.92 9.45
N SER A 220 20.02 -1.49 9.28
CA SER A 220 21.00 -1.53 10.38
C SER A 220 20.52 -0.64 11.52
N ALA A 221 21.05 -0.86 12.72
CA ALA A 221 20.78 -0.01 13.89
C ALA A 221 21.09 1.48 13.64
N THR A 222 21.86 1.80 12.59
CA THR A 222 22.23 3.15 12.17
C THR A 222 21.20 3.85 11.29
N MET A 223 20.20 3.12 10.76
CA MET A 223 19.20 3.68 9.84
C MET A 223 18.03 4.38 10.54
N GLY A 224 18.19 4.97 11.69
CA GLY A 224 17.22 5.69 12.51
C GLY A 224 15.79 5.71 11.97
N GLY A 225 14.79 5.35 12.78
CA GLY A 225 13.37 5.35 12.36
C GLY A 225 12.96 4.28 11.34
N LEU A 226 13.90 3.53 10.75
CA LEU A 226 13.61 2.47 9.76
C LEU A 226 13.48 1.07 10.38
N LYS A 227 13.79 0.90 11.66
CA LYS A 227 13.64 -0.36 12.38
C LYS A 227 12.17 -0.81 12.46
N GLY A 228 11.96 -2.12 12.58
CA GLY A 228 10.63 -2.70 12.82
C GLY A 228 9.78 -2.84 11.55
N GLU A 229 10.42 -3.05 10.41
CA GLU A 229 9.78 -3.31 9.12
C GLU A 229 10.52 -4.46 8.43
N THR A 230 9.97 -5.68 8.49
CA THR A 230 10.62 -6.89 7.99
C THR A 230 9.67 -7.69 7.12
N LEU A 231 10.07 -8.02 5.88
CA LEU A 231 9.26 -8.87 5.01
C LEU A 231 9.23 -10.33 5.51
N PRO A 232 8.11 -11.05 5.32
CA PRO A 232 7.99 -12.45 5.70
C PRO A 232 8.88 -13.35 4.85
N THR A 233 9.71 -14.14 5.51
CA THR A 233 10.58 -15.16 4.88
C THR A 233 9.98 -16.57 4.95
N GLN A 234 8.82 -16.71 5.60
CA GLN A 234 8.07 -17.96 5.72
C GLN A 234 6.63 -17.74 5.24
N ALA A 235 6.03 -18.82 4.72
CA ALA A 235 4.61 -18.79 4.38
C ALA A 235 3.76 -18.56 5.63
N ARG A 236 2.94 -17.52 5.60
CA ARG A 236 2.05 -17.14 6.70
C ARG A 236 0.87 -16.30 6.21
N ALA A 237 -0.18 -16.26 7.00
CA ALA A 237 -1.17 -15.22 6.91
C ALA A 237 -0.62 -13.95 7.58
N LEU A 238 -0.70 -12.82 6.90
CA LEU A 238 -0.46 -11.48 7.44
C LEU A 238 -1.80 -10.80 7.61
N LYS A 239 -2.08 -10.29 8.79
CA LYS A 239 -3.35 -9.66 9.13
C LYS A 239 -3.14 -8.17 9.36
N PHE A 240 -4.10 -7.38 8.91
CA PHE A 240 -4.08 -5.93 9.06
C PHE A 240 -5.45 -5.39 9.43
N ARG A 241 -5.46 -4.20 10.00
CA ARG A 241 -6.65 -3.37 10.17
C ARG A 241 -6.43 -2.00 9.55
N LEU A 242 -7.47 -1.47 8.91
CA LEU A 242 -7.51 -0.09 8.47
C LEU A 242 -8.27 0.73 9.51
N THR A 243 -7.61 1.68 10.15
CA THR A 243 -8.23 2.65 11.05
C THR A 243 -8.39 3.98 10.31
N VAL A 244 -9.61 4.52 10.29
CA VAL A 244 -9.94 5.80 9.67
C VAL A 244 -10.44 6.77 10.72
N ARG A 245 -9.91 7.99 10.72
CA ARG A 245 -10.26 9.08 11.63
C ARG A 245 -10.74 10.28 10.83
N ASP A 246 -11.82 10.92 11.26
CA ASP A 246 -12.33 12.14 10.63
C ASP A 246 -11.61 13.43 11.06
N ASN A 247 -10.73 13.36 12.06
CA ASN A 247 -9.93 14.49 12.59
C ASN A 247 -10.74 15.73 12.97
N ARG A 248 -12.03 15.59 13.26
CA ARG A 248 -12.90 16.70 13.66
C ARG A 248 -12.49 17.24 15.04
N ALA A 249 -12.28 18.52 15.13
CA ALA A 249 -11.99 19.18 16.40
C ALA A 249 -13.19 19.13 17.36
N GLY A 250 -12.95 18.78 18.62
CA GLY A 250 -14.00 18.76 19.65
C GLY A 250 -14.87 17.52 19.64
N GLY A 251 -14.50 16.46 18.99
CA GLY A 251 -15.22 15.18 19.03
C GLY A 251 -15.25 14.44 17.72
N GLY A 252 -14.06 14.12 17.19
CA GLY A 252 -13.90 13.31 16.00
C GLY A 252 -14.30 11.86 16.19
N GLY A 253 -14.58 11.19 15.08
CA GLY A 253 -14.94 9.79 15.00
C GLY A 253 -13.80 8.92 14.50
N VAL A 254 -13.77 7.67 14.95
CA VAL A 254 -12.81 6.66 14.49
C VAL A 254 -13.57 5.40 14.12
N VAL A 255 -13.26 4.83 12.95
CA VAL A 255 -13.74 3.52 12.54
C VAL A 255 -12.56 2.62 12.19
N THR A 256 -12.72 1.33 12.47
CA THR A 256 -11.74 0.33 12.06
C THR A 256 -12.36 -0.55 10.97
N GLY A 257 -11.58 -0.87 9.94
CA GLY A 257 -12.01 -1.79 8.90
C GLY A 257 -12.41 -3.11 9.54
N GLY A 258 -13.70 -3.40 9.49
CA GLY A 258 -14.30 -4.64 9.90
C GLY A 258 -14.95 -4.71 11.26
N ASP A 259 -15.24 -3.64 11.93
CA ASP A 259 -15.99 -3.62 13.19
C ASP A 259 -17.51 -3.85 13.05
N GLY A 260 -17.95 -4.37 11.92
CA GLY A 260 -19.36 -4.72 11.67
C GLY A 260 -20.23 -3.57 11.18
N CYS A 261 -19.70 -2.36 11.04
CA CYS A 261 -20.44 -1.22 10.50
C CYS A 261 -20.60 -1.30 8.96
N GLN A 262 -19.85 -2.17 8.30
CA GLN A 262 -19.96 -2.42 6.86
C GLN A 262 -20.37 -3.87 6.61
N THR A 263 -21.45 -4.09 5.86
CA THR A 263 -21.87 -5.43 5.44
C THR A 263 -20.81 -6.07 4.55
N GLY A 264 -20.16 -7.15 5.04
CA GLY A 264 -19.17 -7.91 4.28
C GLY A 264 -17.72 -7.81 4.76
N TYR A 265 -17.41 -6.91 5.71
CA TYR A 265 -16.07 -6.80 6.29
C TYR A 265 -16.04 -7.38 7.70
N THR A 266 -15.22 -8.43 7.91
CA THR A 266 -15.14 -9.17 9.19
C THR A 266 -14.10 -8.62 10.16
N GLY A 267 -13.60 -7.41 9.98
CA GLY A 267 -12.66 -6.77 10.90
C GLY A 267 -11.20 -6.94 10.56
N ILE A 268 -10.82 -7.94 9.83
CA ILE A 268 -9.43 -8.28 9.55
C ILE A 268 -9.23 -8.37 8.05
N PHE A 269 -8.34 -7.54 7.55
CA PHE A 269 -7.80 -7.67 6.20
C PHE A 269 -6.66 -8.68 6.24
N GLN A 270 -6.70 -9.69 5.41
CA GLN A 270 -5.68 -10.75 5.39
C GLN A 270 -5.07 -10.89 4.00
N ILE A 271 -3.74 -11.08 3.97
CA ILE A 271 -3.02 -11.56 2.79
C ILE A 271 -2.20 -12.79 3.18
N ASN A 272 -1.79 -13.59 2.20
CA ASN A 272 -1.03 -14.81 2.45
C ASN A 272 0.27 -14.78 1.66
N THR A 273 1.38 -15.11 2.31
CA THR A 273 2.64 -15.38 1.62
C THR A 273 2.76 -16.85 1.27
N VAL A 274 3.23 -17.16 0.07
CA VAL A 274 3.18 -18.52 -0.51
C VAL A 274 4.55 -19.19 -0.43
N ALA A 275 4.60 -20.40 0.13
CA ALA A 275 5.83 -21.19 0.20
C ALA A 275 6.37 -21.56 -1.18
N GLY A 276 7.69 -21.57 -1.33
CA GLY A 276 8.35 -21.95 -2.59
C GLY A 276 8.32 -20.87 -3.66
N THR A 277 7.84 -19.67 -3.32
CA THR A 277 7.82 -18.50 -4.22
C THR A 277 8.66 -17.36 -3.63
N GLY A 278 9.03 -16.36 -4.46
CA GLY A 278 9.72 -15.14 -3.99
C GLY A 278 11.24 -15.26 -3.83
N PRO A 279 11.93 -14.09 -3.73
CA PRO A 279 11.34 -12.77 -3.93
C PRO A 279 10.99 -12.52 -5.40
N PHE A 280 9.85 -11.85 -5.64
CA PHE A 280 9.63 -11.16 -6.91
C PHE A 280 10.54 -9.94 -6.92
N ALA A 281 11.40 -9.80 -7.93
CA ALA A 281 12.48 -8.80 -7.85
C ALA A 281 12.88 -8.28 -9.24
N VAL A 282 13.10 -6.96 -9.34
CA VAL A 282 13.71 -6.31 -10.52
C VAL A 282 15.16 -6.81 -10.65
N ALA A 283 15.54 -7.23 -11.85
CA ALA A 283 16.90 -7.70 -12.14
C ALA A 283 17.71 -6.69 -13.00
N ILE A 284 17.11 -6.11 -14.02
CA ILE A 284 17.72 -5.10 -14.88
C ILE A 284 16.65 -4.08 -15.33
N PRO A 285 16.90 -2.75 -15.22
CA PRO A 285 18.04 -2.12 -14.54
C PRO A 285 17.92 -2.22 -13.03
N ASN A 286 19.03 -2.46 -12.35
CA ASN A 286 19.03 -2.63 -10.89
C ASN A 286 20.09 -1.79 -10.15
N GLY A 287 20.76 -0.91 -10.90
CA GLY A 287 21.69 0.12 -10.39
C GLY A 287 23.01 0.18 -11.10
N GLY A 288 23.44 1.41 -11.42
CA GLY A 288 24.70 1.70 -12.08
C GLY A 288 24.67 1.66 -13.61
N GLU A 289 23.57 1.18 -14.23
CA GLU A 289 23.39 1.21 -15.68
C GLU A 289 23.29 2.65 -16.19
N SER A 290 23.58 2.86 -17.47
CA SER A 290 23.41 4.14 -18.15
C SER A 290 22.80 3.92 -19.53
N TYR A 291 21.61 4.46 -19.72
CA TYR A 291 20.86 4.32 -20.97
C TYR A 291 20.65 5.68 -21.63
N ALA A 292 20.72 5.72 -22.96
CA ALA A 292 20.31 6.92 -23.67
C ALA A 292 18.77 7.02 -23.70
N GLY A 293 18.23 8.20 -23.51
CA GLY A 293 16.82 8.46 -23.76
C GLY A 293 16.42 8.03 -25.17
N ASN A 294 15.23 7.52 -25.33
CA ASN A 294 14.70 6.91 -26.56
C ASN A 294 15.39 5.61 -27.03
N SER A 295 16.40 5.10 -26.31
CA SER A 295 16.96 3.80 -26.62
C SER A 295 16.01 2.67 -26.26
N THR A 296 16.06 1.59 -27.02
CA THR A 296 15.38 0.34 -26.72
C THR A 296 16.22 -0.47 -25.76
N GLN A 297 15.64 -0.89 -24.61
CA GLN A 297 16.30 -1.67 -23.59
C GLN A 297 15.41 -2.82 -23.13
N THR A 298 16.01 -3.86 -22.58
CA THR A 298 15.25 -4.96 -21.98
C THR A 298 15.23 -4.76 -20.46
N VAL A 299 14.04 -4.64 -19.88
CA VAL A 299 13.79 -4.70 -18.45
C VAL A 299 13.57 -6.15 -18.09
N THR A 300 14.23 -6.64 -17.04
CA THR A 300 14.07 -8.04 -16.58
C THR A 300 13.77 -8.12 -15.10
N TRP A 301 13.08 -9.19 -14.69
CA TRP A 301 12.72 -9.45 -13.29
C TRP A 301 12.65 -10.95 -13.00
N ASN A 302 12.77 -11.29 -11.73
CA ASN A 302 12.50 -12.63 -11.26
C ASN A 302 11.00 -12.78 -11.00
N VAL A 303 10.34 -13.62 -11.80
CA VAL A 303 8.90 -13.93 -11.68
C VAL A 303 8.58 -14.66 -10.36
N ALA A 304 9.52 -15.47 -9.88
CA ALA A 304 9.47 -16.16 -8.58
C ALA A 304 8.21 -17.00 -8.33
N GLY A 305 7.63 -17.58 -9.39
CA GLY A 305 6.40 -18.36 -9.31
C GLY A 305 5.14 -17.53 -9.09
N SER A 306 5.20 -16.22 -9.31
CA SER A 306 4.04 -15.34 -9.15
C SER A 306 3.02 -15.43 -10.30
N ASP A 307 3.41 -15.98 -11.43
CA ASP A 307 2.61 -16.18 -12.64
C ASP A 307 1.67 -17.39 -12.59
N VAL A 308 1.91 -18.29 -11.64
CA VAL A 308 1.14 -19.55 -11.46
C VAL A 308 0.35 -19.59 -10.15
N ALA A 309 -0.55 -20.56 -10.04
CA ALA A 309 -1.34 -20.78 -8.82
C ALA A 309 -0.43 -21.02 -7.60
N PRO A 310 -0.82 -20.50 -6.40
CA PRO A 310 -2.06 -19.81 -6.09
C PRO A 310 -2.01 -18.28 -6.27
N ILE A 311 -0.92 -17.70 -6.79
CA ILE A 311 -0.75 -16.23 -6.95
C ILE A 311 -1.43 -15.76 -8.24
N ASN A 312 -1.18 -16.43 -9.37
CA ASN A 312 -1.83 -16.23 -10.70
C ASN A 312 -1.73 -14.79 -11.26
N VAL A 313 -0.62 -14.10 -11.10
CA VAL A 313 -0.40 -12.78 -11.71
C VAL A 313 0.17 -12.97 -13.11
N THR A 314 -0.67 -12.87 -14.12
CA THR A 314 -0.29 -13.07 -15.53
C THR A 314 0.36 -11.84 -16.18
N ASN A 315 0.12 -10.64 -15.64
CA ASN A 315 0.65 -9.40 -16.18
C ASN A 315 1.26 -8.52 -15.07
N VAL A 316 2.24 -7.73 -15.47
CA VAL A 316 2.88 -6.71 -14.64
C VAL A 316 2.86 -5.36 -15.35
N LYS A 317 2.94 -4.28 -14.54
CA LYS A 317 3.10 -2.91 -15.00
C LYS A 317 4.53 -2.45 -14.72
N ILE A 318 5.13 -1.73 -15.65
CA ILE A 318 6.48 -1.17 -15.52
C ILE A 318 6.39 0.34 -15.48
N SER A 319 6.93 0.95 -14.42
CA SER A 319 6.92 2.41 -14.22
C SER A 319 8.32 2.93 -13.90
N LEU A 320 8.59 4.18 -14.26
CA LEU A 320 9.85 4.87 -14.06
C LEU A 320 9.70 5.99 -13.02
N SER A 321 10.63 6.01 -12.11
CA SER A 321 10.93 7.12 -11.19
C SER A 321 12.16 7.87 -11.69
N THR A 322 12.19 9.19 -11.45
CA THR A 322 13.37 10.05 -11.65
C THR A 322 13.80 10.77 -10.37
N ASP A 323 13.17 10.44 -9.24
CA ASP A 323 13.39 11.03 -7.91
C ASP A 323 13.95 10.02 -6.89
N GLY A 324 14.66 8.99 -7.36
CA GLY A 324 15.27 7.97 -6.51
C GLY A 324 14.31 6.89 -6.04
N GLY A 325 13.11 6.78 -6.62
CA GLY A 325 12.13 5.75 -6.30
C GLY A 325 11.02 6.22 -5.36
N LEU A 326 10.92 7.51 -5.07
CA LEU A 326 9.87 8.07 -4.19
C LEU A 326 8.52 8.13 -4.91
N THR A 327 8.51 8.52 -6.20
CA THR A 327 7.31 8.57 -7.04
C THR A 327 7.53 7.93 -8.41
N TYR A 328 6.46 7.47 -9.06
CA TYR A 328 6.50 6.78 -10.36
C TYR A 328 5.51 7.38 -11.36
N PRO A 329 5.69 8.64 -11.76
CA PRO A 329 4.73 9.34 -12.63
C PRO A 329 4.76 8.86 -14.08
N THR A 330 5.84 8.19 -14.52
CA THR A 330 5.99 7.76 -15.92
C THR A 330 5.74 6.27 -16.04
N VAL A 331 4.63 5.91 -16.70
CA VAL A 331 4.33 4.52 -17.05
C VAL A 331 5.07 4.16 -18.34
N ILE A 332 5.94 3.14 -18.30
CA ILE A 332 6.67 2.62 -19.47
C ILE A 332 5.82 1.55 -20.16
N SER A 333 5.28 0.60 -19.40
CA SER A 333 4.33 -0.40 -19.90
C SER A 333 3.20 -0.52 -18.88
N ALA A 334 1.96 -0.26 -19.32
CA ALA A 334 0.80 -0.35 -18.42
C ALA A 334 0.43 -1.80 -18.09
N SER A 335 0.76 -2.74 -18.98
CA SER A 335 0.52 -4.18 -18.81
C SER A 335 1.38 -4.95 -19.80
N THR A 336 2.19 -5.88 -19.31
CA THR A 336 2.98 -6.82 -20.10
C THR A 336 2.94 -8.20 -19.44
N PRO A 337 3.15 -9.32 -20.17
CA PRO A 337 3.19 -10.65 -19.59
C PRO A 337 4.18 -10.73 -18.41
N ASN A 338 3.82 -11.46 -17.36
CA ASN A 338 4.70 -11.71 -16.23
C ASN A 338 5.62 -12.91 -16.51
N ASP A 339 6.45 -12.80 -17.54
CA ASP A 339 7.35 -13.86 -18.05
C ASP A 339 8.84 -13.60 -17.76
N GLY A 340 9.14 -12.51 -17.03
CA GLY A 340 10.48 -12.17 -16.56
C GLY A 340 11.23 -11.17 -17.44
N SER A 341 10.66 -10.70 -18.57
CA SER A 341 11.32 -9.72 -19.43
C SER A 341 10.37 -8.90 -20.30
N GLU A 342 10.72 -7.65 -20.55
CA GLU A 342 10.01 -6.77 -21.49
C GLU A 342 10.98 -5.85 -22.20
N THR A 343 10.80 -5.72 -23.51
CA THR A 343 11.55 -4.75 -24.32
C THR A 343 10.82 -3.42 -24.33
N VAL A 344 11.46 -2.38 -23.78
CA VAL A 344 10.86 -1.07 -23.58
C VAL A 344 11.66 0.04 -24.24
N THR A 345 11.01 1.15 -24.56
CA THR A 345 11.70 2.40 -24.92
C THR A 345 11.91 3.24 -23.67
N ILE A 346 13.16 3.56 -23.34
CA ILE A 346 13.50 4.44 -22.23
C ILE A 346 13.01 5.87 -22.54
N PRO A 347 12.21 6.50 -21.67
CA PRO A 347 11.79 7.89 -21.87
C PRO A 347 12.96 8.86 -22.00
N ASN A 348 12.84 9.87 -22.86
CA ASN A 348 13.88 10.89 -23.03
C ASN A 348 13.83 11.94 -21.90
N ILE A 349 14.09 11.48 -20.70
CA ILE A 349 14.09 12.29 -19.47
C ILE A 349 15.46 12.10 -18.80
N THR A 350 16.34 13.11 -18.89
CA THR A 350 17.66 13.03 -18.26
C THR A 350 17.52 12.89 -16.74
N SER A 351 18.17 11.88 -16.18
CA SER A 351 18.15 11.62 -14.74
C SER A 351 19.40 10.84 -14.31
N THR A 352 19.92 11.15 -13.13
CA THR A 352 20.96 10.36 -12.44
C THR A 352 20.40 9.55 -11.27
N THR A 353 19.10 9.64 -11.04
CA THR A 353 18.39 9.00 -9.93
C THR A 353 17.20 8.17 -10.43
N ALA A 354 17.29 7.64 -11.66
CA ALA A 354 16.25 6.81 -12.23
C ALA A 354 16.13 5.46 -11.51
N ARG A 355 14.88 4.99 -11.31
CA ARG A 355 14.57 3.63 -10.84
C ARG A 355 13.37 3.06 -11.57
N ILE A 356 13.36 1.76 -11.81
CA ILE A 356 12.20 1.02 -12.30
C ILE A 356 11.43 0.44 -11.13
N LYS A 357 10.10 0.46 -11.23
CA LYS A 357 9.17 -0.31 -10.41
C LYS A 357 8.41 -1.27 -11.30
N ILE A 358 8.31 -2.53 -10.90
CA ILE A 358 7.49 -3.55 -11.55
C ILE A 358 6.40 -3.95 -10.56
N GLU A 359 5.13 -3.77 -10.95
CA GLU A 359 3.94 -3.97 -10.10
C GLU A 359 3.06 -5.07 -10.70
N ALA A 360 2.56 -5.95 -9.86
CA ALA A 360 1.57 -6.94 -10.24
C ALA A 360 0.25 -6.28 -10.68
N VAL A 361 -0.26 -6.62 -11.85
CA VAL A 361 -1.60 -6.17 -12.30
C VAL A 361 -2.66 -7.05 -11.65
N GLY A 362 -3.59 -6.43 -10.92
CA GLY A 362 -4.65 -7.15 -10.20
C GLY A 362 -4.22 -7.77 -8.86
N ASN A 363 -3.00 -7.50 -8.40
CA ASN A 363 -2.50 -7.89 -7.08
C ASN A 363 -1.79 -6.70 -6.41
N ILE A 364 -1.20 -6.89 -5.24
CA ILE A 364 -0.69 -5.82 -4.38
C ILE A 364 0.84 -5.75 -4.30
N PHE A 365 1.55 -6.76 -4.78
CA PHE A 365 3.01 -6.84 -4.65
C PHE A 365 3.74 -6.14 -5.80
N PHE A 366 4.97 -5.75 -5.53
CA PHE A 366 5.84 -5.08 -6.49
C PHE A 366 7.31 -5.24 -6.07
N ASP A 367 8.22 -4.78 -6.93
CA ASP A 367 9.60 -4.51 -6.56
C ASP A 367 10.14 -3.27 -7.27
N ILE A 368 11.24 -2.72 -6.74
CA ILE A 368 11.91 -1.50 -7.21
C ILE A 368 13.38 -1.81 -7.40
N SER A 369 14.01 -1.28 -8.47
CA SER A 369 15.47 -1.35 -8.65
C SER A 369 16.22 -1.02 -7.35
N ASN A 370 17.19 -1.83 -6.96
CA ASN A 370 17.91 -1.71 -5.69
C ASN A 370 18.73 -0.40 -5.57
N ALA A 371 19.19 0.13 -6.71
CA ALA A 371 19.95 1.38 -6.78
C ALA A 371 19.57 2.19 -8.02
N ASN A 372 20.04 3.43 -8.06
CA ASN A 372 19.78 4.34 -9.16
C ASN A 372 20.56 3.94 -10.40
N PHE A 373 19.95 4.13 -11.58
CA PHE A 373 20.62 4.11 -12.87
C PHE A 373 20.51 5.48 -13.55
N ASN A 374 21.29 5.69 -14.63
CA ASN A 374 21.34 6.95 -15.34
C ASN A 374 20.52 6.90 -16.64
N ILE A 375 19.85 8.00 -16.95
CA ILE A 375 19.29 8.26 -18.27
C ILE A 375 19.95 9.53 -18.82
N THR A 376 20.68 9.39 -19.94
CA THR A 376 21.29 10.51 -20.66
C THR A 376 20.36 11.01 -21.75
N ALA A 377 20.61 12.22 -22.25
CA ALA A 377 19.84 12.72 -23.40
C ALA A 377 19.99 11.81 -24.62
N ALA A 378 18.96 11.72 -25.44
CA ALA A 378 19.03 11.02 -26.71
C ALA A 378 20.11 11.67 -27.60
N SER A 379 20.94 10.84 -28.25
CA SER A 379 22.03 11.30 -29.11
C SER A 379 21.83 10.97 -30.59
N THR A 380 20.80 10.17 -30.94
CA THR A 380 20.50 9.75 -32.30
C THR A 380 19.09 10.18 -32.71
N PRO A 381 18.88 10.60 -33.99
CA PRO A 381 17.54 10.85 -34.51
C PRO A 381 16.70 9.58 -34.45
N THR A 382 15.50 9.68 -33.88
CA THR A 382 14.55 8.55 -33.77
C THR A 382 13.12 9.07 -33.59
N PHE A 383 12.17 8.17 -33.45
CA PHE A 383 10.79 8.50 -33.07
C PHE A 383 10.42 7.82 -31.75
N ASN A 384 9.34 8.28 -31.11
CA ASN A 384 8.70 7.58 -30.00
C ASN A 384 7.21 7.50 -30.19
N PHE A 385 6.61 6.49 -29.58
CA PHE A 385 5.18 6.50 -29.28
C PHE A 385 4.94 7.26 -27.97
N VAL A 386 3.83 8.00 -27.93
CA VAL A 386 3.28 8.54 -26.65
C VAL A 386 2.34 7.46 -26.13
N THR A 387 2.62 6.93 -24.92
CA THR A 387 1.78 5.91 -24.31
C THR A 387 0.36 6.46 -24.10
N PRO A 388 -0.66 5.94 -24.77
CA PRO A 388 -2.02 6.43 -24.62
C PRO A 388 -2.68 5.86 -23.35
N ALA A 389 -3.76 6.50 -22.92
CA ALA A 389 -4.64 5.92 -21.92
C ALA A 389 -5.32 4.65 -22.47
N SER A 390 -5.72 3.75 -21.56
CA SER A 390 -6.55 2.60 -21.91
C SER A 390 -7.94 3.07 -22.38
N GLU A 391 -8.53 2.30 -23.30
CA GLU A 391 -9.91 2.52 -23.76
C GLU A 391 -10.83 1.48 -23.12
N THR A 392 -11.92 1.95 -22.51
CA THR A 392 -12.90 1.09 -21.87
C THR A 392 -14.22 1.15 -22.61
N VAL A 393 -14.73 -0.01 -23.03
CA VAL A 393 -16.00 -0.12 -23.75
C VAL A 393 -16.95 -1.07 -23.00
N ALA A 394 -18.25 -0.88 -23.23
CA ALA A 394 -19.27 -1.78 -22.70
C ALA A 394 -19.22 -3.14 -23.44
N CYS A 395 -19.67 -4.20 -22.75
CA CYS A 395 -19.90 -5.52 -23.34
C CYS A 395 -20.77 -5.39 -24.60
N SER A 396 -20.48 -6.16 -25.63
CA SER A 396 -21.13 -6.15 -26.96
C SER A 396 -20.81 -4.94 -27.85
N THR A 397 -19.91 -4.04 -27.46
CA THR A 397 -19.41 -2.98 -28.35
C THR A 397 -18.55 -3.59 -29.45
N PRO A 398 -18.83 -3.31 -30.75
CA PRO A 398 -18.14 -4.00 -31.83
C PRO A 398 -16.71 -3.52 -32.07
N THR A 399 -16.40 -2.28 -31.70
CA THR A 399 -15.10 -1.65 -31.95
C THR A 399 -14.69 -0.75 -30.81
N ALA A 400 -13.37 -0.61 -30.56
CA ALA A 400 -12.80 0.42 -29.69
C ALA A 400 -11.61 1.09 -30.39
N SER A 401 -11.39 2.37 -30.13
CA SER A 401 -10.39 3.17 -30.82
C SER A 401 -9.51 3.94 -29.85
N ILE A 402 -8.20 3.83 -30.02
CA ILE A 402 -7.20 4.56 -29.25
C ILE A 402 -6.41 5.47 -30.20
N THR A 403 -6.25 6.74 -29.86
CA THR A 403 -5.35 7.64 -30.59
C THR A 403 -3.91 7.37 -30.17
N LEU A 404 -3.10 6.90 -31.09
CA LEU A 404 -1.67 6.69 -30.91
C LEU A 404 -0.90 7.87 -31.51
N ALA A 405 -0.32 8.70 -30.64
CA ALA A 405 0.53 9.80 -31.06
C ALA A 405 1.99 9.38 -31.15
N THR A 406 2.74 9.99 -32.06
CA THR A 406 4.18 9.83 -32.19
C THR A 406 4.92 11.14 -31.96
N THR A 407 6.19 11.06 -31.58
CA THR A 407 7.08 12.23 -31.48
C THR A 407 8.30 12.05 -32.38
N SER A 408 8.78 13.16 -32.94
CA SER A 408 10.08 13.19 -33.65
C SER A 408 11.16 13.63 -32.68
N VAL A 409 12.28 12.91 -32.67
CA VAL A 409 13.45 13.23 -31.86
C VAL A 409 14.59 13.58 -32.78
N LEU A 410 15.27 14.70 -32.53
CA LEU A 410 16.37 15.22 -33.35
C LEU A 410 15.99 15.31 -34.84
N ALA A 411 14.76 15.82 -35.10
CA ALA A 411 14.23 16.02 -36.47
C ALA A 411 14.12 14.73 -37.32
N PHE A 412 13.85 13.59 -36.69
CA PHE A 412 13.60 12.33 -37.40
C PHE A 412 12.32 12.42 -38.24
N VAL A 413 12.37 12.10 -39.54
CA VAL A 413 11.25 12.27 -40.48
C VAL A 413 10.86 11.02 -41.24
N THR A 414 11.57 9.90 -41.04
CA THR A 414 11.29 8.63 -41.77
C THR A 414 9.90 8.12 -41.38
N PRO A 415 8.99 7.85 -42.33
CA PRO A 415 7.65 7.34 -42.01
C PRO A 415 7.68 6.01 -41.26
N ILE A 416 6.79 5.87 -40.28
CA ILE A 416 6.70 4.72 -39.37
C ILE A 416 5.62 3.75 -39.89
N ASN A 417 6.03 2.54 -40.31
CA ASN A 417 5.10 1.45 -40.61
C ASN A 417 4.65 0.77 -39.32
N LEU A 418 3.35 0.62 -39.13
CA LEU A 418 2.75 0.05 -37.91
C LEU A 418 2.22 -1.36 -38.17
N VAL A 419 2.53 -2.28 -37.28
CA VAL A 419 2.01 -3.65 -37.25
C VAL A 419 1.51 -3.98 -35.87
N ALA A 420 0.29 -4.53 -35.77
CA ALA A 420 -0.29 -5.00 -34.52
C ALA A 420 -0.05 -6.50 -34.33
N THR A 421 0.20 -6.90 -33.07
CA THR A 421 0.31 -8.30 -32.64
C THR A 421 -0.37 -8.47 -31.28
N GLY A 422 -0.70 -9.71 -30.93
CA GLY A 422 -1.30 -10.03 -29.62
C GLY A 422 -2.78 -9.65 -29.48
N ASN A 423 -3.44 -9.22 -30.55
CA ASN A 423 -4.88 -8.96 -30.50
C ASN A 423 -5.68 -10.26 -30.29
N PRO A 424 -6.80 -10.22 -29.55
CA PRO A 424 -7.63 -11.37 -29.24
C PRO A 424 -8.12 -12.12 -30.48
N GLY A 425 -8.26 -13.42 -30.40
CA GLY A 425 -8.78 -14.25 -31.52
C GLY A 425 -10.15 -13.73 -31.98
N GLY A 426 -10.34 -13.69 -33.31
CA GLY A 426 -11.56 -13.15 -33.94
C GLY A 426 -11.60 -11.61 -34.05
N THR A 427 -10.56 -10.90 -33.59
CA THR A 427 -10.44 -9.45 -33.76
C THR A 427 -9.40 -9.08 -34.82
N ASN A 428 -9.50 -7.85 -35.36
CA ASN A 428 -8.48 -7.30 -36.25
C ASN A 428 -8.24 -5.81 -35.93
N VAL A 429 -7.00 -5.37 -36.22
CA VAL A 429 -6.58 -3.97 -35.97
C VAL A 429 -6.52 -3.21 -37.28
N THR A 430 -7.07 -1.99 -37.28
CA THR A 430 -6.99 -1.05 -38.41
C THR A 430 -6.43 0.29 -37.93
N TYR A 431 -5.83 1.03 -38.89
CA TYR A 431 -5.21 2.34 -38.65
C TYR A 431 -5.86 3.42 -39.51
N SER A 432 -6.09 4.60 -38.98
CA SER A 432 -6.56 5.75 -39.76
C SER A 432 -5.48 6.25 -40.77
N VAL A 433 -4.22 6.16 -40.34
CA VAL A 433 -3.02 6.49 -41.15
C VAL A 433 -1.93 5.46 -40.85
N ASN A 434 -1.41 4.79 -41.91
CA ASN A 434 -0.25 3.90 -41.82
C ASN A 434 0.39 3.82 -43.22
N PRO A 435 1.65 4.24 -43.42
CA PRO A 435 2.59 4.71 -42.40
C PRO A 435 2.27 6.10 -41.80
N VAL A 436 2.70 6.33 -40.58
CA VAL A 436 2.52 7.62 -39.88
C VAL A 436 3.83 8.42 -39.90
N ILE A 437 3.75 9.74 -40.12
CA ILE A 437 4.92 10.63 -40.06
C ILE A 437 5.22 10.94 -38.58
N PRO A 438 6.49 10.83 -38.12
CA PRO A 438 6.88 11.21 -36.75
C PRO A 438 6.42 12.60 -36.37
N GLY A 439 5.82 12.74 -35.20
CA GLY A 439 5.19 13.97 -34.71
C GLY A 439 3.68 14.04 -34.98
N ASN A 440 3.11 13.12 -35.77
CA ASN A 440 1.68 13.01 -36.03
C ASN A 440 1.06 11.84 -35.26
N SER A 441 -0.28 11.71 -35.36
CA SER A 441 -1.05 10.65 -34.71
C SER A 441 -1.75 9.76 -35.73
N THR A 442 -2.09 8.54 -35.32
CA THR A 442 -3.04 7.66 -35.99
C THR A 442 -4.08 7.15 -35.02
N VAL A 443 -5.28 6.83 -35.47
CA VAL A 443 -6.28 6.15 -34.67
C VAL A 443 -6.13 4.65 -34.93
N VAL A 444 -5.91 3.90 -33.85
CA VAL A 444 -5.82 2.43 -33.88
C VAL A 444 -7.14 1.87 -33.40
N THR A 445 -7.85 1.18 -34.27
CA THR A 445 -9.16 0.60 -33.98
C THR A 445 -9.06 -0.92 -33.89
N LEU A 446 -9.47 -1.47 -32.76
CA LEU A 446 -9.67 -2.89 -32.56
C LEU A 446 -11.12 -3.23 -32.94
N ASN A 447 -11.29 -4.04 -33.98
CA ASN A 447 -12.59 -4.46 -34.51
C ASN A 447 -12.90 -5.90 -34.05
N GLY A 448 -14.19 -6.25 -34.01
CA GLY A 448 -14.64 -7.61 -33.64
C GLY A 448 -14.76 -7.82 -32.12
N MET A 449 -14.80 -6.78 -31.33
CA MET A 449 -14.80 -6.85 -29.84
C MET A 449 -16.15 -7.35 -29.28
N ALA A 450 -17.24 -7.32 -30.02
CA ALA A 450 -18.57 -7.69 -29.52
C ALA A 450 -18.66 -9.11 -28.94
N ALA A 451 -17.77 -10.02 -29.36
CA ALA A 451 -17.72 -11.41 -28.89
C ALA A 451 -16.76 -11.61 -27.70
N LEU A 452 -16.04 -10.58 -27.28
CA LEU A 452 -15.08 -10.70 -26.19
C LEU A 452 -15.79 -10.70 -24.83
N ALA A 453 -15.33 -11.56 -23.93
CA ALA A 453 -15.78 -11.56 -22.54
C ALA A 453 -15.29 -10.27 -21.81
N PRO A 454 -15.93 -9.87 -20.70
CA PRO A 454 -15.36 -8.82 -19.85
C PRO A 454 -13.92 -9.14 -19.45
N GLY A 455 -13.01 -8.18 -19.63
CA GLY A 455 -11.60 -8.40 -19.37
C GLY A 455 -10.71 -7.29 -19.97
N THR A 456 -9.41 -7.44 -19.77
CA THR A 456 -8.38 -6.52 -20.28
C THR A 456 -7.62 -7.21 -21.42
N TYR A 457 -7.49 -6.50 -22.55
CA TYR A 457 -6.92 -7.01 -23.79
C TYR A 457 -5.77 -6.11 -24.25
N PRO A 458 -4.52 -6.47 -23.95
CA PRO A 458 -3.35 -5.76 -24.45
C PRO A 458 -3.12 -6.10 -25.92
N VAL A 459 -2.82 -5.07 -26.72
CA VAL A 459 -2.44 -5.20 -28.15
C VAL A 459 -1.12 -4.48 -28.35
N THR A 460 -0.09 -5.18 -28.80
CA THR A 460 1.22 -4.60 -29.07
C THR A 460 1.29 -4.03 -30.46
N ILE A 461 1.64 -2.75 -30.59
CA ILE A 461 1.92 -2.07 -31.87
C ILE A 461 3.43 -1.97 -32.03
N THR A 462 3.96 -2.54 -33.10
CA THR A 462 5.36 -2.38 -33.51
C THR A 462 5.43 -1.35 -34.63
N GLY A 463 6.22 -0.29 -34.43
CA GLY A 463 6.53 0.71 -35.44
C GLY A 463 7.94 0.53 -35.96
N THR A 464 8.08 0.50 -37.29
CA THR A 464 9.37 0.37 -37.98
C THR A 464 9.59 1.55 -38.92
N ALA A 465 10.73 2.24 -38.78
CA ALA A 465 11.11 3.40 -39.57
C ALA A 465 12.61 3.30 -39.96
N GLY A 466 12.94 2.73 -41.10
CA GLY A 466 14.32 2.37 -41.47
C GLY A 466 14.84 1.26 -40.56
N THR A 467 15.91 1.54 -39.82
CA THR A 467 16.49 0.63 -38.81
C THR A 467 15.90 0.79 -37.44
N GLU A 468 15.11 1.85 -37.21
CA GLU A 468 14.50 2.13 -35.91
C GLU A 468 13.24 1.28 -35.72
N ILE A 469 13.17 0.53 -34.62
CA ILE A 469 12.01 -0.29 -34.23
C ILE A 469 11.62 0.08 -32.81
N LYS A 470 10.35 0.41 -32.61
CA LYS A 470 9.77 0.72 -31.31
C LYS A 470 8.45 -0.03 -31.13
N THR A 471 8.12 -0.33 -29.89
CA THR A 471 6.85 -0.97 -29.53
C THR A 471 6.09 -0.14 -28.53
N VAL A 472 4.76 -0.26 -28.53
CA VAL A 472 3.87 0.27 -27.51
C VAL A 472 2.70 -0.68 -27.33
N THR A 473 2.25 -0.88 -26.09
CA THR A 473 1.07 -1.69 -25.79
C THR A 473 -0.15 -0.78 -25.61
N LEU A 474 -1.19 -1.06 -26.39
CA LEU A 474 -2.51 -0.44 -26.25
C LEU A 474 -3.39 -1.36 -25.42
N THR A 475 -4.07 -0.83 -24.42
CA THR A 475 -4.92 -1.61 -23.51
C THR A 475 -6.39 -1.32 -23.78
N TYR A 476 -7.13 -2.32 -24.23
CA TYR A 476 -8.58 -2.28 -24.42
C TYR A 476 -9.26 -3.03 -23.28
N ILE A 477 -10.28 -2.43 -22.67
CA ILE A 477 -10.99 -3.00 -21.53
C ILE A 477 -12.45 -3.19 -21.91
N VAL A 478 -12.97 -4.40 -21.79
CA VAL A 478 -14.39 -4.71 -21.92
C VAL A 478 -14.98 -4.78 -20.53
N SER A 479 -15.84 -3.82 -20.20
CA SER A 479 -16.56 -3.80 -18.90
C SER A 479 -17.66 -4.85 -18.86
N PRO A 480 -17.95 -5.44 -17.67
CA PRO A 480 -19.17 -6.23 -17.49
C PRO A 480 -20.39 -5.39 -17.87
N GLY A 481 -21.33 -5.98 -18.61
CA GLY A 481 -22.63 -5.35 -18.82
C GLY A 481 -23.31 -5.11 -17.48
N SER A 482 -23.98 -3.96 -17.31
CA SER A 482 -24.91 -3.80 -16.19
C SER A 482 -25.99 -4.88 -16.34
N GLY A 483 -26.05 -5.81 -15.39
CA GLY A 483 -27.10 -6.83 -15.35
C GLY A 483 -28.50 -6.15 -15.39
N PRO A 484 -29.53 -6.83 -15.90
CA PRO A 484 -30.87 -6.27 -15.92
C PRO A 484 -31.26 -5.83 -14.52
N ALA A 485 -31.58 -4.55 -14.34
CA ALA A 485 -32.18 -4.06 -13.12
C ALA A 485 -33.54 -4.74 -12.99
N ILE A 486 -33.71 -5.59 -11.97
CA ILE A 486 -35.04 -6.12 -11.64
C ILE A 486 -35.84 -4.95 -11.04
N SER A 487 -36.50 -4.18 -11.88
CA SER A 487 -37.49 -3.21 -11.44
C SER A 487 -38.80 -3.95 -11.18
N GLY A 488 -39.13 -4.16 -9.91
CA GLY A 488 -40.38 -4.73 -9.45
C GLY A 488 -40.21 -6.05 -8.72
N GLN A 489 -39.84 -6.04 -7.46
CA GLN A 489 -40.24 -7.11 -6.54
C GLN A 489 -41.72 -6.96 -6.26
N PRO A 490 -42.54 -8.03 -6.42
CA PRO A 490 -43.90 -8.00 -5.92
C PRO A 490 -43.86 -7.83 -4.39
N ALA A 491 -44.69 -6.96 -3.87
CA ALA A 491 -44.88 -6.80 -2.45
C ALA A 491 -45.19 -8.16 -1.81
N VAL A 492 -44.49 -8.51 -0.74
CA VAL A 492 -44.78 -9.68 0.08
C VAL A 492 -46.17 -9.48 0.63
N GLN A 493 -47.15 -10.29 0.16
CA GLN A 493 -48.43 -10.44 0.85
C GLN A 493 -48.21 -11.32 2.08
N THR A 494 -48.29 -10.69 3.26
CA THR A 494 -48.46 -11.42 4.52
C THR A 494 -49.90 -11.93 4.58
N VAL A 495 -50.04 -13.24 4.67
CA VAL A 495 -51.31 -13.94 5.05
C VAL A 495 -51.34 -14.05 6.58
#